data_602a254562595b242da55837796d98e8
#
_entry.id   602a254562595b242da55837796d98e8
#
_cell.length_a   1.000
_cell.length_b   1.000
_cell.length_c   1.000
_cell.angle_alpha   90.00
_cell.angle_beta   90.00
_cell.angle_gamma   90.00
#
_symmetry.space_group_name_H-M   'P 1'
#
loop_
_entity.id
_entity.type
_entity.pdbx_description
1 polymer ?
#
loop_
_entity_poly.entity_id
_entity_poly.type
_entity_poly.pdbx_seq_one_letter_code
_entity_poly.pdbx_strand_id
1 'polypeptide(L)'
;MGTDKLIEECKMNLVSFPEFFNRSRCILGEGAVIERLRRNPDFEIDPYIVNSAFIYDEAKRAALEAICLQYLDIGFHHGLPLLLSTPTWRAGRERIATAGYEGVDVNGDNFRFLDALRKRYGEYAQEVVICGLLSCRGDAYKAADALSQAEARDFHSWQATMLAKAGVDFLLAATLPALSEAAGLALALAATGKPYIISFVVRPEGTLLDGTPLKDAIAFIDSAATTHPLAYLVNCTHASIFRSALLQGVNSSSLVRERVVGLLANTAALSPEELDDSTGLVQEEPDAFGRSVARLHEELGMKILGGCCGTDDRHIRSLAKQLVRTLAGS
;
A
#
# COMPACT_ATOMS: atom_id res chain seq x y z
N MET A 1 26.28 35.95 -24.73
CA MET A 1 24.99 35.57 -25.34
C MET A 1 25.05 34.07 -25.62
N GLY A 2 24.27 33.26 -24.96
CA GLY A 2 24.01 31.88 -25.42
C GLY A 2 24.42 30.72 -24.52
N THR A 3 24.01 30.69 -23.20
CA THR A 3 24.07 29.46 -22.40
C THR A 3 22.80 29.23 -21.56
N ASP A 4 21.75 30.01 -21.77
CA ASP A 4 20.50 29.95 -20.96
C ASP A 4 19.33 29.18 -21.62
N LYS A 5 19.61 28.22 -22.52
CA LYS A 5 18.56 27.55 -23.30
C LYS A 5 18.55 26.02 -23.23
N LEU A 6 19.09 25.39 -22.18
CA LEU A 6 19.15 23.92 -22.10
C LEU A 6 18.76 23.34 -20.73
N ILE A 7 17.88 24.00 -19.97
CA ILE A 7 17.18 23.38 -18.86
C ILE A 7 15.68 23.67 -19.07
N GLU A 8 15.13 23.19 -20.16
CA GLU A 8 13.72 22.85 -20.22
C GLU A 8 13.59 21.56 -19.41
N GLU A 9 13.26 21.71 -18.11
CA GLU A 9 12.83 20.57 -17.29
C GLU A 9 11.75 19.84 -18.08
N CYS A 10 12.07 18.61 -18.49
CA CYS A 10 11.12 17.68 -19.08
C CYS A 10 10.07 17.43 -17.99
N LYS A 11 9.03 18.26 -17.92
CA LYS A 11 7.88 18.04 -17.06
C LYS A 11 7.26 16.74 -17.54
N MET A 12 7.55 15.65 -16.83
CA MET A 12 6.84 14.41 -17.02
C MET A 12 5.34 14.71 -16.84
N ASN A 13 4.57 14.63 -17.92
CA ASN A 13 3.12 14.67 -17.86
C ASN A 13 2.63 13.33 -17.30
N LEU A 14 2.71 13.17 -15.99
CA LEU A 14 2.11 12.02 -15.33
C LEU A 14 0.59 12.12 -15.51
N VAL A 15 0.01 11.07 -16.05
CA VAL A 15 -1.47 10.95 -16.11
C VAL A 15 -2.03 10.87 -14.70
N SER A 16 -3.27 11.28 -14.51
CA SER A 16 -3.93 11.17 -13.20
C SER A 16 -4.02 9.70 -12.76
N PHE A 17 -4.01 9.46 -11.45
CA PHE A 17 -4.11 8.07 -10.95
C PHE A 17 -5.38 7.34 -11.43
N PRO A 18 -6.58 7.95 -11.51
CA PRO A 18 -7.75 7.30 -12.10
C PRO A 18 -7.54 6.88 -13.57
N GLU A 19 -6.89 7.71 -14.38
CA GLU A 19 -6.57 7.36 -15.76
C GLU A 19 -5.55 6.24 -15.85
N PHE A 20 -4.47 6.33 -15.04
CA PHE A 20 -3.47 5.25 -14.90
C PHE A 20 -4.13 3.94 -14.48
N PHE A 21 -4.96 3.99 -13.44
CA PHE A 21 -5.70 2.83 -12.96
C PHE A 21 -6.60 2.23 -14.03
N ASN A 22 -7.36 3.05 -14.77
CA ASN A 22 -8.30 2.56 -15.79
C ASN A 22 -7.58 1.92 -16.98
N ARG A 23 -6.48 2.50 -17.46
CA ARG A 23 -5.72 1.96 -18.61
C ARG A 23 -4.93 0.69 -18.27
N SER A 24 -4.54 0.49 -17.02
CA SER A 24 -3.73 -0.64 -16.61
C SER A 24 -4.57 -1.93 -16.55
N ARG A 25 -4.12 -3.01 -17.17
CA ARG A 25 -4.75 -4.33 -17.05
C ARG A 25 -4.44 -4.96 -15.70
N CYS A 26 -3.21 -4.80 -15.23
CA CYS A 26 -2.74 -5.20 -13.92
C CYS A 26 -1.69 -4.21 -13.43
N ILE A 27 -1.58 -4.01 -12.11
CA ILE A 27 -0.60 -3.15 -11.47
C ILE A 27 0.16 -4.02 -10.45
N LEU A 28 1.46 -4.12 -10.62
CA LEU A 28 2.34 -4.81 -9.68
C LEU A 28 2.50 -3.94 -8.43
N GLY A 29 2.23 -4.48 -7.24
CA GLY A 29 2.59 -3.85 -5.98
C GLY A 29 4.00 -4.24 -5.55
N GLU A 30 4.64 -3.39 -4.77
CA GLU A 30 5.90 -3.71 -4.09
C GLU A 30 5.73 -4.86 -3.08
N GLY A 31 6.84 -5.36 -2.54
CA GLY A 31 6.87 -6.28 -1.41
C GLY A 31 7.13 -5.58 -0.08
N ALA A 32 7.46 -6.35 0.97
CA ALA A 32 7.76 -5.81 2.27
C ALA A 32 8.98 -4.86 2.22
N VAL A 33 8.87 -3.71 2.89
CA VAL A 33 9.96 -2.75 3.08
C VAL A 33 10.36 -2.73 4.56
N ILE A 34 9.43 -2.39 5.46
CA ILE A 34 9.69 -2.27 6.91
C ILE A 34 10.27 -3.54 7.49
N GLU A 35 9.68 -4.69 7.16
CA GLU A 35 10.10 -5.97 7.71
C GLU A 35 11.50 -6.38 7.24
N ARG A 36 11.84 -6.07 5.98
CA ARG A 36 13.18 -6.29 5.43
C ARG A 36 14.22 -5.42 6.14
N LEU A 37 13.92 -4.15 6.41
CA LEU A 37 14.78 -3.25 7.15
C LEU A 37 14.95 -3.70 8.62
N ARG A 38 13.86 -4.14 9.26
CA ARG A 38 13.88 -4.65 10.65
C ARG A 38 14.76 -5.89 10.84
N ARG A 39 14.91 -6.71 9.81
CA ARG A 39 15.76 -7.90 9.84
C ARG A 39 17.26 -7.59 9.70
N ASN A 40 17.61 -6.38 9.30
CA ASN A 40 19.01 -5.97 9.31
C ASN A 40 19.41 -5.60 10.75
N PRO A 41 20.34 -6.36 11.38
CA PRO A 41 20.73 -6.13 12.77
C PRO A 41 21.44 -4.79 12.98
N ASP A 42 21.95 -4.17 11.92
CA ASP A 42 22.63 -2.88 11.97
C ASP A 42 21.66 -1.69 12.07
N PHE A 43 20.34 -1.92 11.91
CA PHE A 43 19.36 -0.85 11.89
C PHE A 43 18.35 -0.97 13.02
N GLU A 44 18.35 0.01 13.89
CA GLU A 44 17.27 0.22 14.83
C GLU A 44 16.08 0.92 14.14
N ILE A 45 14.91 0.31 14.27
CA ILE A 45 13.63 0.86 13.79
C ILE A 45 13.08 1.82 14.84
N ASP A 46 12.71 3.04 14.42
CA ASP A 46 12.10 4.00 15.32
C ASP A 46 10.75 3.48 15.87
N PRO A 47 10.52 3.51 17.18
CA PRO A 47 9.30 2.95 17.79
C PRO A 47 8.04 3.74 17.44
N TYR A 48 8.15 5.00 17.01
CA TYR A 48 7.02 5.88 16.71
C TYR A 48 6.70 5.99 15.24
N ILE A 49 7.71 6.29 14.40
CA ILE A 49 7.55 6.55 12.96
C ILE A 49 8.18 5.47 12.07
N VAL A 50 8.62 4.37 12.69
CA VAL A 50 9.13 3.16 12.05
C VAL A 50 10.31 3.46 11.12
N ASN A 51 10.15 3.38 9.81
CA ASN A 51 11.22 3.64 8.83
C ASN A 51 11.12 5.03 8.18
N SER A 52 10.21 5.89 8.63
CA SER A 52 10.01 7.20 8.00
C SER A 52 11.21 8.14 8.15
N ALA A 53 11.99 7.95 9.23
CA ALA A 53 13.23 8.72 9.47
C ALA A 53 14.47 8.16 8.75
N PHE A 54 14.38 7.02 8.08
CA PHE A 54 15.53 6.40 7.42
C PHE A 54 16.17 7.31 6.36
N ILE A 55 15.39 8.14 5.72
CA ILE A 55 15.87 9.08 4.69
C ILE A 55 16.81 10.17 5.23
N TYR A 56 16.87 10.38 6.55
CA TYR A 56 17.72 11.38 7.20
C TYR A 56 19.07 10.83 7.69
N ASP A 57 19.26 9.50 7.66
CA ASP A 57 20.53 8.83 7.97
C ASP A 57 21.09 8.21 6.69
N GLU A 58 22.37 8.43 6.41
CA GLU A 58 22.99 8.01 5.14
C GLU A 58 22.95 6.50 4.93
N ALA A 59 23.30 5.70 5.95
CA ALA A 59 23.34 4.24 5.85
C ALA A 59 21.92 3.64 5.75
N LYS A 60 20.99 4.13 6.58
CA LYS A 60 19.60 3.70 6.57
C LYS A 60 18.91 4.08 5.26
N ARG A 61 19.19 5.28 4.74
CA ARG A 61 18.68 5.75 3.45
C ARG A 61 19.17 4.88 2.30
N ALA A 62 20.46 4.54 2.29
CA ALA A 62 21.03 3.65 1.25
C ALA A 62 20.37 2.26 1.26
N ALA A 63 20.09 1.70 2.45
CA ALA A 63 19.40 0.42 2.58
C ALA A 63 17.94 0.50 2.09
N LEU A 64 17.22 1.55 2.46
CA LEU A 64 15.86 1.80 1.97
C LEU A 64 15.83 1.97 0.45
N GLU A 65 16.77 2.77 -0.11
CA GLU A 65 16.93 2.97 -1.55
C GLU A 65 17.17 1.64 -2.28
N ALA A 66 18.08 0.80 -1.77
CA ALA A 66 18.38 -0.49 -2.37
C ALA A 66 17.14 -1.39 -2.47
N ILE A 67 16.27 -1.40 -1.44
CA ILE A 67 15.02 -2.16 -1.46
C ILE A 67 14.05 -1.59 -2.50
N CYS A 68 13.86 -0.27 -2.53
CA CYS A 68 12.97 0.37 -3.51
C CYS A 68 13.42 0.15 -4.95
N LEU A 69 14.74 0.25 -5.22
CA LEU A 69 15.31 0.00 -6.55
C LEU A 69 15.08 -1.44 -7.01
N GLN A 70 15.16 -2.44 -6.12
CA GLN A 70 14.84 -3.82 -6.50
C GLN A 70 13.40 -3.96 -7.02
N TYR A 71 12.42 -3.30 -6.41
CA TYR A 71 11.03 -3.33 -6.88
C TYR A 71 10.85 -2.54 -8.19
N LEU A 72 11.49 -1.38 -8.31
CA LEU A 72 11.52 -0.60 -9.55
C LEU A 72 12.12 -1.40 -10.71
N ASP A 73 13.25 -2.05 -10.48
CA ASP A 73 13.92 -2.91 -11.48
C ASP A 73 13.00 -4.07 -11.91
N ILE A 74 12.27 -4.69 -11.00
CA ILE A 74 11.34 -5.78 -11.34
C ILE A 74 10.22 -5.26 -12.24
N GLY A 75 9.57 -4.16 -11.89
CA GLY A 75 8.53 -3.55 -12.70
C GLY A 75 9.06 -3.18 -14.09
N PHE A 76 10.20 -2.50 -14.14
CA PHE A 76 10.86 -2.08 -15.38
C PHE A 76 11.19 -3.24 -16.30
N HIS A 77 11.89 -4.27 -15.79
CA HIS A 77 12.33 -5.42 -16.60
C HIS A 77 11.16 -6.29 -17.11
N HIS A 78 10.02 -6.26 -16.42
CA HIS A 78 8.84 -7.01 -16.85
C HIS A 78 7.82 -6.16 -17.61
N GLY A 79 8.07 -4.85 -17.77
CA GLY A 79 7.16 -3.93 -18.46
C GLY A 79 5.79 -3.81 -17.76
N LEU A 80 5.74 -3.97 -16.45
CA LEU A 80 4.49 -3.89 -15.67
C LEU A 80 4.35 -2.52 -15.00
N PRO A 81 3.13 -1.94 -15.00
CA PRO A 81 2.82 -0.82 -14.13
C PRO A 81 3.12 -1.16 -12.67
N LEU A 82 3.73 -0.24 -11.92
CA LEU A 82 4.21 -0.47 -10.56
C LEU A 82 3.59 0.52 -9.56
N LEU A 83 3.17 0.01 -8.41
CA LEU A 83 2.75 0.75 -7.24
C LEU A 83 3.83 0.68 -6.16
N LEU A 84 4.31 1.85 -5.72
CA LEU A 84 5.17 2.04 -4.56
C LEU A 84 4.43 2.81 -3.47
N SER A 85 4.77 2.56 -2.21
CA SER A 85 4.18 3.25 -1.06
C SER A 85 5.24 4.10 -0.36
N THR A 86 4.88 5.34 -0.01
CA THR A 86 5.78 6.18 0.80
C THR A 86 6.09 5.51 2.14
N PRO A 87 7.32 5.62 2.67
CA PRO A 87 7.69 5.10 3.99
C PRO A 87 7.04 5.90 5.13
N THR A 88 5.72 6.10 5.10
CA THR A 88 4.99 7.00 6.00
C THR A 88 3.87 6.32 6.78
N TRP A 89 3.89 4.99 6.83
CA TRP A 89 2.84 4.16 7.42
C TRP A 89 2.35 4.65 8.78
N ARG A 90 3.26 5.13 9.65
CA ARG A 90 2.97 5.70 10.97
C ARG A 90 3.44 7.14 11.15
N ALA A 91 3.59 7.92 10.09
CA ALA A 91 4.09 9.29 10.14
C ALA A 91 3.00 10.33 10.44
N GLY A 92 2.15 10.04 11.42
CA GLY A 92 1.17 10.99 11.95
C GLY A 92 1.81 12.08 12.81
N ARG A 93 1.10 13.21 13.00
CA ARG A 93 1.60 14.42 13.66
C ARG A 93 2.24 14.16 15.03
N GLU A 94 1.49 13.49 15.92
CA GLU A 94 1.95 13.20 17.28
C GLU A 94 3.20 12.29 17.29
N ARG A 95 3.22 11.29 16.42
CA ARG A 95 4.33 10.35 16.31
C ARG A 95 5.60 11.02 15.81
N ILE A 96 5.48 11.88 14.81
CA ILE A 96 6.60 12.68 14.27
C ILE A 96 7.18 13.59 15.38
N ALA A 97 6.33 14.27 16.16
CA ALA A 97 6.77 15.10 17.27
C ALA A 97 7.45 14.26 18.36
N THR A 98 6.87 13.11 18.74
CA THR A 98 7.46 12.22 19.76
C THR A 98 8.80 11.62 19.31
N ALA A 99 8.97 11.36 18.02
CA ALA A 99 10.23 10.89 17.43
C ALA A 99 11.29 12.00 17.28
N GLY A 100 10.99 13.25 17.68
CA GLY A 100 11.93 14.36 17.64
C GLY A 100 12.03 15.08 16.29
N TYR A 101 11.08 14.84 15.37
CA TYR A 101 11.05 15.46 14.04
C TYR A 101 9.96 16.54 13.93
N GLU A 102 9.60 17.19 15.05
CA GLU A 102 8.64 18.29 15.01
C GLU A 102 9.14 19.44 14.10
N GLY A 103 8.28 19.89 13.20
CA GLY A 103 8.62 20.91 12.20
C GLY A 103 9.31 20.40 10.95
N VAL A 104 9.68 19.11 10.89
CA VAL A 104 10.22 18.47 9.68
C VAL A 104 9.09 17.93 8.80
N ASP A 105 9.17 18.14 7.49
CA ASP A 105 8.19 17.63 6.52
C ASP A 105 8.42 16.15 6.18
N VAL A 106 8.36 15.29 7.22
CA VAL A 106 8.65 13.84 7.08
C VAL A 106 7.83 13.19 5.97
N ASN A 107 6.55 13.54 5.85
CA ASN A 107 5.66 12.98 4.82
C ASN A 107 6.09 13.42 3.41
N GLY A 108 6.37 14.71 3.22
CA GLY A 108 6.80 15.25 1.93
C GLY A 108 8.20 14.79 1.54
N ASP A 109 9.14 14.72 2.49
CA ASP A 109 10.51 14.26 2.22
C ASP A 109 10.52 12.80 1.75
N ASN A 110 9.73 11.93 2.36
CA ASN A 110 9.61 10.54 1.93
C ASN A 110 8.99 10.41 0.53
N PHE A 111 8.02 11.25 0.17
CA PHE A 111 7.51 11.28 -1.21
C PHE A 111 8.61 11.76 -2.17
N ARG A 112 9.29 12.87 -1.87
CA ARG A 112 10.38 13.40 -2.71
C ARG A 112 11.52 12.39 -2.91
N PHE A 113 11.83 11.62 -1.88
CA PHE A 113 12.80 10.53 -1.96
C PHE A 113 12.38 9.48 -3.01
N LEU A 114 11.15 8.94 -2.93
CA LEU A 114 10.67 7.95 -3.89
C LEU A 114 10.51 8.52 -5.30
N ASP A 115 10.03 9.76 -5.43
CA ASP A 115 9.87 10.42 -6.71
C ASP A 115 11.21 10.65 -7.41
N ALA A 116 12.26 10.93 -6.65
CA ALA A 116 13.61 11.01 -7.18
C ALA A 116 14.11 9.65 -7.71
N LEU A 117 13.78 8.53 -7.02
CA LEU A 117 14.10 7.19 -7.50
C LEU A 117 13.31 6.84 -8.77
N ARG A 118 11.99 7.09 -8.77
CA ARG A 118 11.11 6.89 -9.93
C ARG A 118 11.66 7.59 -11.18
N LYS A 119 12.08 8.83 -11.05
CA LYS A 119 12.61 9.64 -12.17
C LYS A 119 13.87 9.07 -12.82
N ARG A 120 14.65 8.23 -12.12
CA ARG A 120 15.83 7.58 -12.69
C ARG A 120 15.50 6.59 -13.82
N TYR A 121 14.25 6.14 -13.92
CA TYR A 121 13.78 5.15 -14.89
C TYR A 121 13.28 5.75 -16.21
N GLY A 122 13.49 7.06 -16.43
CA GLY A 122 13.16 7.71 -17.71
C GLY A 122 11.68 7.56 -18.09
N GLU A 123 11.41 7.05 -19.28
CA GLU A 123 10.03 6.88 -19.76
C GLU A 123 9.20 5.91 -18.89
N TYR A 124 9.83 4.88 -18.32
CA TYR A 124 9.13 3.95 -17.42
C TYR A 124 8.60 4.63 -16.15
N ALA A 125 9.13 5.79 -15.76
CA ALA A 125 8.60 6.54 -14.64
C ALA A 125 7.10 6.86 -14.77
N GLN A 126 6.55 6.89 -15.99
CA GLN A 126 5.12 7.07 -16.26
C GLN A 126 4.29 5.83 -15.96
N GLU A 127 4.92 4.67 -15.82
CA GLU A 127 4.31 3.40 -15.42
C GLU A 127 4.47 3.14 -13.90
N VAL A 128 5.00 4.10 -13.14
CA VAL A 128 5.17 3.99 -11.69
C VAL A 128 4.27 5.00 -10.98
N VAL A 129 3.45 4.53 -10.06
CA VAL A 129 2.65 5.39 -9.17
C VAL A 129 3.11 5.27 -7.73
N ILE A 130 3.12 6.39 -7.01
CA ILE A 130 3.54 6.47 -5.62
C ILE A 130 2.34 6.87 -4.77
N CYS A 131 1.88 5.97 -3.88
CA CYS A 131 0.83 6.30 -2.93
C CYS A 131 1.40 6.92 -1.65
N GLY A 132 0.66 7.85 -1.09
CA GLY A 132 0.85 8.31 0.28
C GLY A 132 0.25 7.30 1.24
N LEU A 133 1.10 6.58 1.97
CA LEU A 133 0.68 5.48 2.84
C LEU A 133 0.33 5.97 4.24
N LEU A 134 -0.88 5.64 4.68
CA LEU A 134 -1.38 5.80 6.03
C LEU A 134 -1.87 4.45 6.59
N SER A 135 -2.00 4.36 7.92
CA SER A 135 -2.60 3.19 8.58
C SER A 135 -3.39 3.61 9.82
N CYS A 136 -4.01 2.63 10.50
CA CYS A 136 -4.70 2.86 11.76
C CYS A 136 -3.77 3.46 12.83
N ARG A 137 -4.36 4.13 13.83
CA ARG A 137 -3.61 4.69 14.97
C ARG A 137 -3.00 3.60 15.84
N GLY A 138 -3.79 2.59 16.15
CA GLY A 138 -3.44 1.51 17.06
C GLY A 138 -2.67 0.38 16.41
N ASP A 139 -2.81 -0.80 16.98
CA ASP A 139 -2.32 -2.04 16.43
C ASP A 139 -3.23 -2.49 15.28
N ALA A 140 -2.64 -2.76 14.13
CA ALA A 140 -3.37 -3.17 12.93
C ALA A 140 -4.04 -4.56 13.04
N TYR A 141 -3.70 -5.32 14.08
CA TYR A 141 -4.27 -6.63 14.35
C TYR A 141 -5.21 -6.66 15.57
N LYS A 142 -5.41 -5.50 16.22
CA LYS A 142 -6.30 -5.34 17.39
C LYS A 142 -7.45 -4.39 17.07
N ALA A 143 -8.54 -4.93 16.56
CA ALA A 143 -9.74 -4.14 16.22
C ALA A 143 -10.32 -3.34 17.40
N ALA A 144 -10.10 -3.81 18.63
CA ALA A 144 -10.56 -3.14 19.84
C ALA A 144 -9.86 -1.78 20.09
N ASP A 145 -8.67 -1.57 19.52
CA ASP A 145 -7.90 -0.32 19.65
C ASP A 145 -8.29 0.73 18.59
N ALA A 146 -9.23 0.39 17.69
CA ALA A 146 -9.65 1.27 16.63
C ALA A 146 -10.37 2.51 17.15
N LEU A 147 -10.07 3.65 16.54
CA LEU A 147 -10.75 4.92 16.83
C LEU A 147 -12.22 4.88 16.40
N SER A 148 -13.06 5.67 17.06
CA SER A 148 -14.36 6.02 16.51
C SER A 148 -14.22 6.80 15.20
N GLN A 149 -15.26 6.82 14.37
CA GLN A 149 -15.25 7.51 13.08
C GLN A 149 -14.86 9.00 13.21
N ALA A 150 -15.36 9.70 14.22
CA ALA A 150 -15.06 11.12 14.42
C ALA A 150 -13.59 11.33 14.85
N GLU A 151 -13.10 10.56 15.81
CA GLU A 151 -11.71 10.62 16.28
C GLU A 151 -10.74 10.24 15.15
N ALA A 152 -11.05 9.22 14.36
CA ALA A 152 -10.23 8.79 13.24
C ALA A 152 -10.12 9.87 12.16
N ARG A 153 -11.24 10.51 11.80
CA ARG A 153 -11.22 11.64 10.87
C ARG A 153 -10.30 12.74 11.36
N ASP A 154 -10.43 13.15 12.61
CA ASP A 154 -9.66 14.26 13.16
C ASP A 154 -8.17 13.89 13.27
N PHE A 155 -7.86 12.68 13.74
CA PHE A 155 -6.49 12.18 13.88
C PHE A 155 -5.74 12.09 12.54
N HIS A 156 -6.37 11.51 11.51
CA HIS A 156 -5.72 11.25 10.23
C HIS A 156 -5.71 12.44 9.26
N SER A 157 -6.55 13.46 9.47
CA SER A 157 -6.69 14.61 8.57
C SER A 157 -5.38 15.35 8.34
N TRP A 158 -4.53 15.48 9.37
CA TRP A 158 -3.25 16.17 9.23
C TRP A 158 -2.31 15.41 8.29
N GLN A 159 -2.09 14.11 8.51
CA GLN A 159 -1.20 13.31 7.67
C GLN A 159 -1.70 13.21 6.24
N ALA A 160 -3.00 12.97 6.05
CA ALA A 160 -3.63 12.97 4.74
C ALA A 160 -3.38 14.27 3.97
N THR A 161 -3.54 15.43 4.64
CA THR A 161 -3.26 16.75 4.07
C THR A 161 -1.79 16.92 3.70
N MET A 162 -0.86 16.48 4.54
CA MET A 162 0.58 16.60 4.27
C MET A 162 0.98 15.78 3.04
N LEU A 163 0.52 14.53 2.95
CA LEU A 163 0.78 13.66 1.80
C LEU A 163 0.16 14.22 0.51
N ALA A 164 -1.09 14.71 0.59
CA ALA A 164 -1.74 15.33 -0.57
C ALA A 164 -0.99 16.56 -1.07
N LYS A 165 -0.52 17.43 -0.16
CA LYS A 165 0.30 18.60 -0.50
C LYS A 165 1.68 18.24 -1.05
N ALA A 166 2.27 17.14 -0.58
CA ALA A 166 3.54 16.63 -1.11
C ALA A 166 3.47 16.24 -2.60
N GLY A 167 2.27 15.93 -3.10
CA GLY A 167 2.06 15.63 -4.50
C GLY A 167 1.99 14.13 -4.82
N VAL A 168 1.76 13.26 -3.83
CA VAL A 168 1.54 11.82 -4.07
C VAL A 168 0.49 11.59 -5.14
N ASP A 169 0.59 10.50 -5.90
CA ASP A 169 -0.33 10.23 -7.00
C ASP A 169 -1.74 9.91 -6.48
N PHE A 170 -1.84 9.19 -5.36
CA PHE A 170 -3.07 8.92 -4.62
C PHE A 170 -2.75 8.62 -3.14
N LEU A 171 -3.79 8.47 -2.32
CA LEU A 171 -3.66 8.12 -0.90
C LEU A 171 -4.10 6.67 -0.67
N LEU A 172 -3.33 5.92 0.12
CA LEU A 172 -3.65 4.55 0.51
C LEU A 172 -3.73 4.44 2.02
N ALA A 173 -4.94 4.17 2.53
CA ALA A 173 -5.12 3.78 3.92
C ALA A 173 -5.07 2.25 4.02
N ALA A 174 -4.01 1.71 4.62
CA ALA A 174 -3.76 0.27 4.61
C ALA A 174 -3.77 -0.37 5.99
N THR A 175 -4.02 -1.66 6.02
CA THR A 175 -4.01 -2.52 7.22
C THR A 175 -5.04 -2.05 8.25
N LEU A 176 -6.28 -1.84 7.79
CA LEU A 176 -7.37 -1.38 8.65
C LEU A 176 -8.14 -2.57 9.22
N PRO A 177 -8.18 -2.71 10.57
CA PRO A 177 -8.82 -3.86 11.22
C PRO A 177 -10.31 -3.67 11.47
N ALA A 178 -10.81 -2.42 11.45
CA ALA A 178 -12.17 -2.09 11.90
C ALA A 178 -12.83 -1.04 11.02
N LEU A 179 -14.16 -1.15 10.87
CA LEU A 179 -14.97 -0.23 10.09
C LEU A 179 -14.95 1.19 10.66
N SER A 180 -15.02 1.35 11.99
CA SER A 180 -15.12 2.68 12.61
C SER A 180 -13.96 3.59 12.23
N GLU A 181 -12.71 3.11 12.35
CA GLU A 181 -11.53 3.88 12.00
C GLU A 181 -11.38 4.03 10.48
N ALA A 182 -11.69 2.98 9.71
CA ALA A 182 -11.65 3.05 8.25
C ALA A 182 -12.61 4.10 7.68
N ALA A 183 -13.81 4.21 8.23
CA ALA A 183 -14.80 5.21 7.82
C ALA A 183 -14.35 6.64 8.13
N GLY A 184 -13.79 6.88 9.32
CA GLY A 184 -13.25 8.19 9.67
C GLY A 184 -12.04 8.58 8.81
N LEU A 185 -11.15 7.61 8.55
CA LEU A 185 -10.01 7.79 7.66
C LEU A 185 -10.45 8.08 6.23
N ALA A 186 -11.48 7.38 5.72
CA ALA A 186 -12.05 7.68 4.40
C ALA A 186 -12.55 9.12 4.29
N LEU A 187 -13.21 9.66 5.32
CA LEU A 187 -13.63 11.07 5.38
C LEU A 187 -12.43 12.03 5.35
N ALA A 188 -11.36 11.72 6.08
CA ALA A 188 -10.14 12.51 6.09
C ALA A 188 -9.46 12.53 4.72
N LEU A 189 -9.40 11.38 4.03
CA LEU A 189 -8.83 11.26 2.69
C LEU A 189 -9.68 11.99 1.65
N ALA A 190 -11.00 11.82 1.67
CA ALA A 190 -11.94 12.49 0.78
C ALA A 190 -11.80 14.02 0.84
N ALA A 191 -11.60 14.58 2.04
CA ALA A 191 -11.43 16.01 2.25
C ALA A 191 -10.18 16.60 1.57
N THR A 192 -9.20 15.78 1.19
CA THR A 192 -7.99 16.23 0.49
C THR A 192 -8.20 16.51 -0.99
N GLY A 193 -9.26 15.98 -1.60
CA GLY A 193 -9.50 16.00 -3.05
C GLY A 193 -8.60 15.07 -3.87
N LYS A 194 -7.69 14.32 -3.23
CA LYS A 194 -6.87 13.30 -3.91
C LYS A 194 -7.68 12.02 -4.12
N PRO A 195 -7.47 11.27 -5.21
CA PRO A 195 -7.94 9.90 -5.31
C PRO A 195 -7.41 9.08 -4.14
N TYR A 196 -8.19 8.14 -3.65
CA TYR A 196 -7.76 7.31 -2.54
C TYR A 196 -8.33 5.89 -2.59
N ILE A 197 -7.64 4.98 -1.93
CA ILE A 197 -7.99 3.57 -1.76
C ILE A 197 -7.97 3.23 -0.26
N ILE A 198 -8.93 2.41 0.15
CA ILE A 198 -9.00 1.83 1.50
C ILE A 198 -8.61 0.36 1.42
N SER A 199 -7.75 -0.09 2.33
CA SER A 199 -7.29 -1.48 2.37
C SER A 199 -7.49 -2.09 3.76
N PHE A 200 -8.18 -3.22 3.80
CA PHE A 200 -8.55 -3.92 5.01
C PHE A 200 -7.66 -5.14 5.30
N VAL A 201 -7.64 -5.55 6.55
CA VAL A 201 -7.30 -6.92 6.94
C VAL A 201 -8.58 -7.71 7.07
N VAL A 202 -8.64 -8.92 6.50
CA VAL A 202 -9.86 -9.73 6.52
C VAL A 202 -9.61 -11.14 7.08
N ARG A 203 -10.66 -11.72 7.64
CA ARG A 203 -10.73 -13.11 8.08
C ARG A 203 -11.27 -14.02 6.97
N PRO A 204 -10.98 -15.32 6.99
CA PRO A 204 -11.47 -16.25 5.97
C PRO A 204 -13.01 -16.35 5.91
N GLU A 205 -13.70 -15.95 6.99
CA GLU A 205 -15.17 -15.87 7.07
C GLU A 205 -15.75 -14.69 6.26
N GLY A 206 -14.90 -13.81 5.72
CA GLY A 206 -15.33 -12.68 4.90
C GLY A 206 -15.61 -11.40 5.69
N THR A 207 -15.09 -11.30 6.91
CA THR A 207 -15.24 -10.13 7.77
C THR A 207 -13.90 -9.41 7.98
N LEU A 208 -13.97 -8.16 8.38
CA LEU A 208 -12.88 -7.43 9.00
C LEU A 208 -12.58 -8.04 10.39
N LEU A 209 -11.53 -7.58 11.08
CA LEU A 209 -11.15 -8.12 12.39
C LEU A 209 -12.15 -7.73 13.50
N ASP A 210 -12.92 -6.66 13.31
CA ASP A 210 -14.03 -6.26 14.20
C ASP A 210 -15.33 -7.07 14.00
N GLY A 211 -15.32 -8.04 13.07
CA GLY A 211 -16.47 -8.86 12.73
C GLY A 211 -17.40 -8.27 11.66
N THR A 212 -17.17 -7.05 11.20
CA THR A 212 -17.98 -6.43 10.14
C THR A 212 -17.78 -7.15 8.81
N PRO A 213 -18.84 -7.61 8.12
CA PRO A 213 -18.71 -8.17 6.76
C PRO A 213 -18.09 -7.17 5.81
N LEU A 214 -17.17 -7.63 4.95
CA LEU A 214 -16.47 -6.76 3.99
C LEU A 214 -17.45 -5.99 3.09
N LYS A 215 -18.53 -6.65 2.64
CA LYS A 215 -19.60 -6.03 1.87
C LYS A 215 -20.24 -4.83 2.61
N ASP A 216 -20.51 -4.99 3.90
CA ASP A 216 -21.17 -3.97 4.68
C ASP A 216 -20.22 -2.80 4.98
N ALA A 217 -18.93 -3.08 5.20
CA ALA A 217 -17.90 -2.05 5.34
C ALA A 217 -17.77 -1.19 4.07
N ILE A 218 -17.73 -1.80 2.90
CA ILE A 218 -17.70 -1.10 1.60
C ILE A 218 -18.96 -0.23 1.43
N ALA A 219 -20.15 -0.82 1.63
CA ALA A 219 -21.41 -0.11 1.47
C ALA A 219 -21.52 1.09 2.43
N PHE A 220 -21.09 0.93 3.68
CA PHE A 220 -21.10 2.01 4.67
C PHE A 220 -20.18 3.15 4.26
N ILE A 221 -18.93 2.88 3.90
CA ILE A 221 -17.96 3.91 3.52
C ILE A 221 -18.40 4.62 2.23
N ASP A 222 -18.88 3.88 1.23
CA ASP A 222 -19.40 4.47 0.00
C ASP A 222 -20.63 5.37 0.26
N SER A 223 -21.45 5.07 1.28
CA SER A 223 -22.58 5.93 1.65
C SER A 223 -22.18 7.16 2.48
N ALA A 224 -21.11 7.06 3.27
CA ALA A 224 -20.71 8.10 4.22
C ALA A 224 -19.82 9.19 3.59
N ALA A 225 -19.02 8.85 2.60
CA ALA A 225 -18.05 9.77 1.99
C ALA A 225 -18.67 10.50 0.79
N THR A 226 -18.52 11.82 0.74
CA THR A 226 -18.97 12.66 -0.42
C THR A 226 -18.17 12.37 -1.68
N THR A 227 -16.87 12.07 -1.54
CA THR A 227 -16.03 11.53 -2.60
C THR A 227 -15.67 10.11 -2.20
N HIS A 228 -16.14 9.15 -2.98
CA HIS A 228 -15.95 7.72 -2.67
C HIS A 228 -14.48 7.31 -2.88
N PRO A 229 -13.98 6.27 -2.16
CA PRO A 229 -12.74 5.61 -2.53
C PRO A 229 -12.77 5.21 -4.00
N LEU A 230 -11.66 5.32 -4.71
CA LEU A 230 -11.58 4.80 -6.08
C LEU A 230 -11.86 3.29 -6.11
N ALA A 231 -11.32 2.58 -5.12
CA ALA A 231 -11.46 1.14 -4.97
C ALA A 231 -11.12 0.72 -3.53
N TYR A 232 -11.26 -0.58 -3.25
CA TYR A 232 -10.82 -1.22 -2.03
C TYR A 232 -9.79 -2.30 -2.31
N LEU A 233 -8.86 -2.48 -1.38
CA LEU A 233 -7.88 -3.57 -1.35
C LEU A 233 -8.03 -4.39 -0.08
N VAL A 234 -7.36 -5.52 -0.07
CA VAL A 234 -6.99 -6.24 1.15
C VAL A 234 -5.46 -6.29 1.20
N ASN A 235 -4.89 -6.16 2.39
CA ASN A 235 -3.46 -6.33 2.59
C ASN A 235 -3.16 -7.07 3.90
N CYS A 236 -1.92 -7.48 4.08
CA CYS A 236 -1.50 -8.28 5.23
C CYS A 236 -2.36 -9.54 5.46
N THR A 237 -2.77 -10.15 4.37
CA THR A 237 -3.62 -11.36 4.34
C THR A 237 -3.05 -12.32 3.30
N HIS A 238 -3.01 -13.61 3.59
CA HIS A 238 -2.55 -14.62 2.62
C HIS A 238 -3.54 -14.78 1.47
N ALA A 239 -3.04 -15.12 0.28
CA ALA A 239 -3.87 -15.25 -0.94
C ALA A 239 -5.04 -16.24 -0.77
N SER A 240 -4.84 -17.37 -0.05
CA SER A 240 -5.91 -18.35 0.21
C SER A 240 -6.99 -17.81 1.14
N ILE A 241 -6.63 -17.05 2.17
CA ILE A 241 -7.56 -16.39 3.10
C ILE A 241 -8.37 -15.33 2.35
N PHE A 242 -7.71 -14.50 1.57
CA PHE A 242 -8.37 -13.49 0.72
C PHE A 242 -9.38 -14.13 -0.24
N ARG A 243 -8.97 -15.18 -0.95
CA ARG A 243 -9.85 -15.91 -1.87
C ARG A 243 -11.05 -16.49 -1.12
N SER A 244 -10.83 -17.11 0.03
CA SER A 244 -11.91 -17.62 0.89
C SER A 244 -12.86 -16.51 1.30
N ALA A 245 -12.35 -15.39 1.79
CA ALA A 245 -13.14 -14.24 2.25
C ALA A 245 -14.06 -13.68 1.15
N LEU A 246 -13.56 -13.53 -0.08
CA LEU A 246 -14.36 -13.02 -1.20
C LEU A 246 -15.43 -14.00 -1.68
N LEU A 247 -15.19 -15.29 -1.55
CA LEU A 247 -16.12 -16.33 -1.98
C LEU A 247 -17.17 -16.67 -0.92
N GLN A 248 -17.08 -16.11 0.31
CA GLN A 248 -18.13 -16.29 1.32
C GLN A 248 -19.46 -15.73 0.83
N GLY A 249 -20.55 -16.43 1.16
CA GLY A 249 -21.90 -16.02 0.78
C GLY A 249 -22.26 -14.60 1.22
N VAL A 250 -21.76 -14.15 2.38
CA VAL A 250 -21.94 -12.78 2.89
C VAL A 250 -21.35 -11.74 1.95
N ASN A 251 -20.28 -12.05 1.21
CA ASN A 251 -19.60 -11.17 0.27
C ASN A 251 -19.98 -11.44 -1.21
N SER A 252 -20.88 -12.40 -1.46
CA SER A 252 -21.34 -12.73 -2.81
C SER A 252 -22.28 -11.64 -3.36
N SER A 253 -21.69 -10.52 -3.76
CA SER A 253 -22.40 -9.37 -4.31
C SER A 253 -21.65 -8.73 -5.47
N SER A 254 -22.36 -8.01 -6.36
CA SER A 254 -21.71 -7.19 -7.40
C SER A 254 -20.83 -6.12 -6.77
N LEU A 255 -21.27 -5.52 -5.66
CA LEU A 255 -20.52 -4.49 -4.93
C LEU A 255 -19.10 -4.96 -4.57
N VAL A 256 -18.95 -6.13 -3.94
CA VAL A 256 -17.62 -6.64 -3.56
C VAL A 256 -16.78 -6.95 -4.80
N ARG A 257 -17.36 -7.59 -5.83
CA ARG A 257 -16.66 -7.92 -7.07
C ARG A 257 -16.16 -6.70 -7.85
N GLU A 258 -16.93 -5.61 -7.83
CA GLU A 258 -16.60 -4.39 -8.55
C GLU A 258 -15.67 -3.47 -7.77
N ARG A 259 -15.79 -3.47 -6.42
CA ARG A 259 -15.10 -2.51 -5.58
C ARG A 259 -13.78 -3.03 -5.01
N VAL A 260 -13.64 -4.36 -4.77
CA VAL A 260 -12.37 -4.96 -4.31
C VAL A 260 -11.52 -5.30 -5.52
N VAL A 261 -10.39 -4.63 -5.65
CA VAL A 261 -9.57 -4.68 -6.86
C VAL A 261 -8.21 -5.34 -6.68
N GLY A 262 -7.89 -5.83 -5.47
CA GLY A 262 -6.59 -6.47 -5.33
C GLY A 262 -6.18 -6.85 -3.92
N LEU A 263 -4.97 -7.40 -3.84
CA LEU A 263 -4.34 -7.92 -2.64
C LEU A 263 -2.85 -7.56 -2.59
N LEU A 264 -2.40 -7.06 -1.44
CA LEU A 264 -0.99 -7.04 -1.07
C LEU A 264 -0.76 -8.17 -0.06
N ALA A 265 -0.25 -9.30 -0.56
CA ALA A 265 -0.32 -10.58 0.13
C ALA A 265 0.80 -10.82 1.14
N ASN A 266 0.47 -11.48 2.26
CA ASN A 266 1.45 -12.12 3.14
C ASN A 266 1.91 -13.46 2.55
N THR A 267 3.09 -13.91 2.96
CA THR A 267 3.61 -15.25 2.64
C THR A 267 3.15 -16.34 3.60
N ALA A 268 2.56 -15.98 4.74
CA ALA A 268 2.07 -16.94 5.74
C ALA A 268 0.54 -17.02 5.72
N ALA A 269 0.01 -18.23 5.63
CA ALA A 269 -1.43 -18.51 5.73
C ALA A 269 -1.87 -18.65 7.20
N LEU A 270 -1.47 -17.69 8.03
CA LEU A 270 -1.75 -17.65 9.47
C LEU A 270 -2.74 -16.52 9.76
N SER A 271 -3.50 -16.66 10.84
CA SER A 271 -4.32 -15.58 11.37
C SER A 271 -3.47 -14.42 11.89
N PRO A 272 -4.00 -13.20 12.03
CA PRO A 272 -3.29 -12.09 12.64
C PRO A 272 -2.72 -12.42 14.03
N GLU A 273 -3.47 -13.15 14.84
CA GLU A 273 -3.07 -13.57 16.19
C GLU A 273 -1.88 -14.54 16.15
N GLU A 274 -1.90 -15.52 15.24
CA GLU A 274 -0.80 -16.48 15.07
C GLU A 274 0.47 -15.83 14.51
N LEU A 275 0.30 -14.75 13.71
CA LEU A 275 1.43 -13.98 13.17
C LEU A 275 2.10 -13.13 14.26
N ASP A 276 1.33 -12.55 15.18
CA ASP A 276 1.83 -11.74 16.30
C ASP A 276 2.64 -12.60 17.29
N ASP A 277 2.21 -13.85 17.50
CA ASP A 277 2.89 -14.83 18.38
C ASP A 277 4.06 -15.57 17.69
N SER A 278 4.30 -15.37 16.39
CA SER A 278 5.32 -16.16 15.68
C SER A 278 6.75 -15.68 16.01
N THR A 279 7.57 -16.60 16.54
CA THR A 279 8.99 -16.36 16.86
C THR A 279 9.93 -16.48 15.66
N GLY A 280 9.41 -16.88 14.49
CA GLY A 280 10.17 -17.09 13.26
C GLY A 280 9.45 -16.62 12.01
N LEU A 281 10.23 -16.33 10.97
CA LEU A 281 9.69 -15.99 9.67
C LEU A 281 9.09 -17.23 9.01
N VAL A 282 7.77 -17.25 8.86
CA VAL A 282 7.08 -18.25 8.04
C VAL A 282 6.96 -17.66 6.63
N GLN A 283 7.73 -18.20 5.70
CA GLN A 283 7.70 -17.76 4.29
C GLN A 283 7.24 -18.89 3.38
N GLU A 284 6.32 -18.56 2.49
CA GLU A 284 6.02 -19.37 1.32
C GLU A 284 7.18 -19.25 0.31
N GLU A 285 7.48 -20.32 -0.41
CA GLU A 285 8.47 -20.27 -1.48
C GLU A 285 8.07 -19.25 -2.56
N PRO A 286 9.01 -18.42 -3.07
CA PRO A 286 8.71 -17.34 -4.02
C PRO A 286 7.87 -17.78 -5.23
N ASP A 287 8.14 -18.96 -5.80
CA ASP A 287 7.39 -19.43 -6.96
C ASP A 287 5.96 -19.91 -6.60
N ALA A 288 5.75 -20.42 -5.40
CA ALA A 288 4.42 -20.78 -4.92
C ALA A 288 3.60 -19.49 -4.67
N PHE A 289 4.18 -18.52 -3.99
CA PHE A 289 3.61 -17.19 -3.78
C PHE A 289 3.22 -16.53 -5.11
N GLY A 290 4.16 -16.45 -6.07
CA GLY A 290 3.91 -15.84 -7.37
C GLY A 290 2.73 -16.46 -8.12
N ARG A 291 2.61 -17.80 -8.09
CA ARG A 291 1.48 -18.51 -8.71
C ARG A 291 0.17 -18.29 -7.96
N SER A 292 0.18 -18.34 -6.62
CA SER A 292 -1.04 -18.21 -5.82
C SER A 292 -1.64 -16.81 -5.94
N VAL A 293 -0.79 -15.78 -5.94
CA VAL A 293 -1.25 -14.39 -6.06
C VAL A 293 -1.66 -14.03 -7.49
N ALA A 294 -0.89 -14.46 -8.53
CA ALA A 294 -1.25 -14.19 -9.92
C ALA A 294 -2.59 -14.85 -10.32
N ARG A 295 -2.90 -16.04 -9.79
CA ARG A 295 -4.19 -16.72 -10.02
C ARG A 295 -5.39 -15.86 -9.60
N LEU A 296 -5.25 -14.95 -8.64
CA LEU A 296 -6.33 -14.05 -8.25
C LEU A 296 -6.72 -13.06 -9.39
N HIS A 297 -5.79 -12.73 -10.28
CA HIS A 297 -6.12 -11.98 -11.50
C HIS A 297 -6.99 -12.80 -12.43
N GLU A 298 -6.63 -14.06 -12.66
CA GLU A 298 -7.36 -14.97 -13.57
C GLU A 298 -8.75 -15.33 -13.04
N GLU A 299 -8.85 -15.69 -11.75
CA GLU A 299 -10.08 -16.20 -11.14
C GLU A 299 -11.06 -15.09 -10.71
N LEU A 300 -10.55 -13.95 -10.25
CA LEU A 300 -11.35 -12.93 -9.58
C LEU A 300 -11.20 -11.53 -10.23
N GLY A 301 -10.40 -11.41 -11.29
CA GLY A 301 -10.19 -10.13 -11.96
C GLY A 301 -9.40 -9.09 -11.13
N MET A 302 -8.62 -9.55 -10.15
CA MET A 302 -7.85 -8.63 -9.29
C MET A 302 -6.82 -7.85 -10.10
N LYS A 303 -6.80 -6.54 -9.94
CA LYS A 303 -6.02 -5.60 -10.74
C LYS A 303 -4.72 -5.17 -10.06
N ILE A 304 -4.72 -4.96 -8.74
CA ILE A 304 -3.53 -4.58 -7.96
C ILE A 304 -3.06 -5.80 -7.17
N LEU A 305 -1.89 -6.32 -7.49
CA LEU A 305 -1.34 -7.51 -6.86
C LEU A 305 0.11 -7.27 -6.46
N GLY A 306 0.43 -7.50 -5.21
CA GLY A 306 1.76 -7.28 -4.64
C GLY A 306 1.98 -8.09 -3.37
N GLY A 307 3.03 -7.72 -2.64
CA GLY A 307 3.42 -8.35 -1.40
C GLY A 307 3.24 -7.47 -0.17
N CYS A 308 3.15 -8.11 0.98
CA CYS A 308 3.18 -7.50 2.31
C CYS A 308 4.16 -8.29 3.18
N CYS A 309 3.83 -8.57 4.43
CA CYS A 309 4.73 -9.26 5.37
C CYS A 309 5.24 -10.60 4.83
N GLY A 310 6.52 -10.90 5.09
CA GLY A 310 7.19 -12.10 4.63
C GLY A 310 7.76 -12.04 3.21
N THR A 311 7.33 -11.08 2.37
CA THR A 311 7.79 -10.98 0.99
C THR A 311 9.11 -10.24 0.84
N ASP A 312 9.83 -10.53 -0.24
CA ASP A 312 11.01 -9.80 -0.71
C ASP A 312 10.99 -9.69 -2.25
N ASP A 313 12.09 -9.22 -2.83
CA ASP A 313 12.23 -9.06 -4.28
C ASP A 313 12.07 -10.37 -5.06
N ARG A 314 12.43 -11.53 -4.48
CA ARG A 314 12.26 -12.85 -5.12
C ARG A 314 10.79 -13.19 -5.32
N HIS A 315 9.95 -12.88 -4.33
CA HIS A 315 8.49 -13.09 -4.37
C HIS A 315 7.84 -12.19 -5.42
N ILE A 316 8.21 -10.90 -5.42
CA ILE A 316 7.67 -9.93 -6.39
C ILE A 316 8.15 -10.24 -7.81
N ARG A 317 9.40 -10.68 -7.99
CA ARG A 317 9.91 -11.13 -9.29
C ARG A 317 9.17 -12.36 -9.82
N SER A 318 8.86 -13.31 -8.94
CA SER A 318 8.07 -14.48 -9.32
C SER A 318 6.63 -14.08 -9.69
N LEU A 319 5.99 -13.22 -8.90
CA LEU A 319 4.67 -12.68 -9.20
C LEU A 319 4.66 -11.97 -10.56
N ALA A 320 5.63 -11.07 -10.81
CA ALA A 320 5.74 -10.35 -12.08
C ALA A 320 5.85 -11.30 -13.29
N LYS A 321 6.68 -12.36 -13.18
CA LYS A 321 6.79 -13.39 -14.23
C LYS A 321 5.46 -14.10 -14.51
N GLN A 322 4.69 -14.42 -13.48
CA GLN A 322 3.39 -15.06 -13.65
C GLN A 322 2.37 -14.10 -14.28
N LEU A 323 2.30 -12.85 -13.80
CA LEU A 323 1.39 -11.85 -14.36
C LEU A 323 1.66 -11.59 -15.85
N VAL A 324 2.92 -11.47 -16.28
CA VAL A 324 3.26 -11.32 -17.71
C VAL A 324 2.75 -12.50 -18.53
N ARG A 325 2.88 -13.73 -18.03
CA ARG A 325 2.36 -14.94 -18.72
C ARG A 325 0.85 -14.91 -18.84
N THR A 326 0.15 -14.59 -17.76
CA THR A 326 -1.31 -14.47 -17.73
C THR A 326 -1.80 -13.41 -18.70
N LEU A 327 -1.17 -12.22 -18.70
CA LEU A 327 -1.53 -11.12 -19.58
C LEU A 327 -1.23 -11.37 -21.07
N ALA A 328 -0.26 -12.23 -21.39
CA ALA A 328 0.05 -12.64 -22.77
C ALA A 328 -0.90 -13.71 -23.31
N GLY A 329 -1.55 -14.48 -22.44
CA GLY A 329 -2.49 -15.56 -22.82
C GLY A 329 -3.96 -15.14 -22.88
N SER A 330 -4.28 -13.93 -22.46
CA SER A 330 -5.60 -13.29 -22.47
C SER A 330 -5.69 -12.18 -23.53
#